data_248732a99c70f81094325e77ad80f88c
#
_entry.id   248732a99c70f81094325e77ad80f88c
#
_cell.length_a   1.000
_cell.length_b   1.000
_cell.length_c   1.000
_cell.angle_alpha   90.00
_cell.angle_beta   90.00
_cell.angle_gamma   90.00
#
_symmetry.space_group_name_H-M   'P 1'
#
loop_
_entity.id
_entity.type
_entity.pdbx_description
1 polymer ?
#
loop_
_entity_poly.entity_id
_entity_poly.type
_entity_poly.pdbx_seq_one_letter_code
_entity_poly.pdbx_strand_id
1 'polypeptide(L)'
;DKIKKNNYVTFEKGILSYYAEQLKRDQEALAVSSMNKDSVPILSLAAKWAPRENKQYKEFAQQLANQLYSSQKNKHILYRKLIVNLSKQLDVTEIKMCADLYHEIDFSKVPSKCLNKNRKAFLNECLHNSTLRRSKKESRNECRLHLLGALASGKVNGKDMLPHELVQQLYSSSQISEEENQIYDGQWQKIRENVLNTMLSSLSITEKSISLGKLVPMVDVSGSMSGIPMMVSIALGILVSELSHDHFRNRFLTFETNPSWVILKEDSNLKQKVEKTKDASWGGSTNFQKAFQLILKVATENKLSQEEIPDLIVFSDMQFDNSDRSGYTMFETMKHEFSQHGYQCPKIIFWNLAANTTGFPVSQNESNVQLLSGFSPNLLKMILSGQPLVKQEKNEDGEIVQKTITPVETLRKVLDDENYDSIRTLLSILVNKKKE
;
A
#
# COMPACT_ATOMS: atom_id res chain seq x y z
N ASP A 1 15.65 -14.89 25.78
CA ASP A 1 16.58 -14.55 24.69
C ASP A 1 17.18 -15.73 23.94
N LYS A 2 17.64 -16.78 24.64
CA LYS A 2 18.23 -17.98 24.03
C LYS A 2 17.22 -18.77 23.17
N ILE A 3 15.97 -18.87 23.62
CA ILE A 3 14.88 -19.54 22.89
C ILE A 3 14.49 -18.73 21.63
N LYS A 4 14.39 -17.41 21.72
CA LYS A 4 14.12 -16.53 20.59
C LYS A 4 15.22 -16.63 19.53
N LYS A 5 16.48 -16.63 19.95
CA LYS A 5 17.64 -16.77 19.07
C LYS A 5 17.66 -18.14 18.36
N ASN A 6 17.35 -19.22 19.05
CA ASN A 6 17.30 -20.57 18.45
C ASN A 6 16.14 -20.71 17.45
N ASN A 7 14.99 -20.10 17.72
CA ASN A 7 13.86 -20.11 16.79
C ASN A 7 14.17 -19.31 15.54
N TYR A 8 14.83 -18.16 15.66
CA TYR A 8 15.27 -17.36 14.52
C TYR A 8 16.24 -18.14 13.61
N VAL A 9 17.28 -18.76 14.18
CA VAL A 9 18.26 -19.58 13.43
C VAL A 9 17.60 -20.76 12.73
N THR A 10 16.61 -21.40 13.37
CA THR A 10 15.87 -22.52 12.74
C THR A 10 15.03 -22.04 11.58
N PHE A 11 14.36 -20.90 11.71
CA PHE A 11 13.55 -20.28 10.68
C PHE A 11 14.42 -19.85 9.48
N GLU A 12 15.54 -19.19 9.73
CA GLU A 12 16.50 -18.78 8.71
C GLU A 12 17.00 -19.98 7.89
N LYS A 13 17.41 -21.07 8.56
CA LYS A 13 17.84 -22.30 7.89
C LYS A 13 16.71 -22.92 7.04
N GLY A 14 15.48 -22.89 7.54
CA GLY A 14 14.31 -23.37 6.79
C GLY A 14 14.06 -22.58 5.51
N ILE A 15 14.13 -21.25 5.60
CA ILE A 15 13.98 -20.37 4.41
C ILE A 15 15.08 -20.67 3.39
N LEU A 16 16.32 -20.77 3.83
CA LEU A 16 17.46 -21.06 2.93
C LEU A 16 17.30 -22.42 2.24
N SER A 17 16.87 -23.44 2.98
CA SER A 17 16.63 -24.78 2.41
C SER A 17 15.51 -24.76 1.38
N TYR A 18 14.40 -24.12 1.69
CA TYR A 18 13.27 -23.95 0.78
C TYR A 18 13.69 -23.20 -0.50
N TYR A 19 14.45 -22.13 -0.33
CA TYR A 19 14.90 -21.31 -1.45
C TYR A 19 15.88 -22.10 -2.37
N ALA A 20 16.83 -22.83 -1.77
CA ALA A 20 17.77 -23.66 -2.51
C ALA A 20 17.06 -24.80 -3.27
N GLU A 21 16.06 -25.42 -2.63
CA GLU A 21 15.24 -26.45 -3.26
C GLU A 21 14.44 -25.90 -4.45
N GLN A 22 13.86 -24.71 -4.32
CA GLN A 22 13.15 -24.08 -5.42
C GLN A 22 14.08 -23.76 -6.61
N LEU A 23 15.29 -23.25 -6.35
CA LEU A 23 16.29 -23.02 -7.41
C LEU A 23 16.72 -24.32 -8.10
N LYS A 24 16.81 -25.45 -7.37
CA LYS A 24 17.09 -26.77 -7.96
C LYS A 24 15.96 -27.23 -8.86
N ARG A 25 14.70 -27.13 -8.40
CA ARG A 25 13.51 -27.46 -9.21
C ARG A 25 13.46 -26.63 -10.50
N ASP A 26 13.74 -25.34 -10.41
CA ASP A 26 13.79 -24.47 -11.59
C ASP A 26 14.94 -24.88 -12.55
N GLN A 27 16.07 -25.30 -12.02
CA GLN A 27 17.20 -25.81 -12.81
C GLN A 27 16.85 -27.11 -13.53
N GLU A 28 16.19 -28.04 -12.84
CA GLU A 28 15.72 -29.31 -13.40
C GLU A 28 14.64 -29.08 -14.47
N ALA A 29 13.67 -28.19 -14.22
CA ALA A 29 12.65 -27.84 -15.20
C ALA A 29 13.26 -27.24 -16.48
N LEU A 30 14.30 -26.40 -16.34
CA LEU A 30 15.02 -25.85 -17.47
C LEU A 30 15.80 -26.95 -18.24
N ALA A 31 16.41 -27.89 -17.54
CA ALA A 31 17.13 -29.01 -18.18
C ALA A 31 16.17 -29.90 -18.97
N VAL A 32 15.01 -30.24 -18.41
CA VAL A 32 13.97 -31.05 -19.09
C VAL A 32 13.44 -30.32 -20.32
N SER A 33 13.15 -29.03 -20.22
CA SER A 33 12.66 -28.23 -21.35
C SER A 33 13.71 -28.12 -22.47
N SER A 34 14.99 -28.05 -22.14
CA SER A 34 16.04 -28.03 -23.16
C SER A 34 16.16 -29.34 -23.97
N MET A 35 15.65 -30.45 -23.43
CA MET A 35 15.57 -31.72 -24.14
C MET A 35 14.34 -31.85 -25.04
N ASN A 36 13.25 -31.10 -24.69
CA ASN A 36 11.99 -31.07 -25.41
C ASN A 36 11.77 -29.67 -25.99
N LYS A 37 12.12 -29.49 -27.26
CA LYS A 37 12.05 -28.14 -27.92
C LYS A 37 10.69 -27.47 -27.93
N ASP A 38 9.62 -28.21 -27.71
CA ASP A 38 8.24 -27.70 -27.74
C ASP A 38 7.68 -27.35 -26.34
N SER A 39 8.45 -27.54 -25.25
CA SER A 39 8.00 -27.25 -23.90
C SER A 39 8.65 -25.97 -23.36
N VAL A 40 7.82 -24.99 -23.01
CA VAL A 40 8.27 -23.79 -22.27
C VAL A 40 8.40 -24.17 -20.78
N PRO A 41 9.56 -23.97 -20.14
CA PRO A 41 9.73 -24.33 -18.74
C PRO A 41 8.89 -23.40 -17.86
N ILE A 42 8.12 -23.98 -16.94
CA ILE A 42 7.43 -23.22 -15.89
C ILE A 42 8.44 -22.99 -14.76
N LEU A 43 8.98 -21.78 -14.66
CA LEU A 43 9.97 -21.38 -13.67
C LEU A 43 9.33 -20.51 -12.60
N SER A 44 9.80 -20.65 -11.35
CA SER A 44 9.46 -19.73 -10.30
C SER A 44 10.20 -18.40 -10.42
N LEU A 45 9.80 -17.40 -9.63
CA LEU A 45 10.53 -16.13 -9.57
C LEU A 45 11.77 -16.16 -8.65
N ALA A 46 12.18 -17.33 -8.15
CA ALA A 46 13.29 -17.46 -7.21
C ALA A 46 14.60 -16.86 -7.77
N ALA A 47 14.95 -17.14 -9.03
CA ALA A 47 16.15 -16.60 -9.63
C ALA A 47 16.12 -15.06 -9.79
N LYS A 48 14.95 -14.47 -10.05
CA LYS A 48 14.78 -13.02 -10.14
C LYS A 48 15.11 -12.33 -8.81
N TRP A 49 14.63 -12.90 -7.70
CA TRP A 49 14.78 -12.34 -6.36
C TRP A 49 15.99 -12.90 -5.60
N ALA A 50 16.76 -13.79 -6.22
CA ALA A 50 17.92 -14.40 -5.59
C ALA A 50 18.93 -13.35 -5.12
N PRO A 51 19.44 -13.46 -3.88
CA PRO A 51 20.42 -12.54 -3.34
C PRO A 51 21.71 -12.57 -4.16
N ARG A 52 22.38 -11.41 -4.27
CA ARG A 52 23.61 -11.24 -5.01
C ARG A 52 24.79 -11.05 -4.05
N GLU A 53 25.96 -11.64 -4.35
CA GLU A 53 27.14 -11.61 -3.47
C GLU A 53 27.75 -10.23 -3.23
N ASN A 54 27.46 -9.24 -4.09
CA ASN A 54 27.97 -7.88 -4.00
C ASN A 54 26.91 -6.86 -3.53
N LYS A 55 25.82 -7.34 -2.89
CA LYS A 55 24.69 -6.51 -2.40
C LYS A 55 24.42 -6.77 -0.92
N GLN A 56 23.42 -6.11 -0.39
CA GLN A 56 23.01 -6.15 1.03
C GLN A 56 22.90 -7.57 1.61
N TYR A 57 22.41 -8.54 0.83
CA TYR A 57 22.20 -9.92 1.25
C TYR A 57 23.33 -10.87 0.83
N LYS A 58 24.56 -10.39 0.85
CA LYS A 58 25.77 -11.14 0.48
C LYS A 58 25.89 -12.49 1.21
N GLU A 59 25.64 -12.48 2.52
CA GLU A 59 25.75 -13.67 3.37
C GLU A 59 24.74 -14.76 2.96
N PHE A 60 23.51 -14.38 2.66
CA PHE A 60 22.50 -15.31 2.15
C PHE A 60 22.92 -15.90 0.79
N ALA A 61 23.48 -15.09 -0.11
CA ALA A 61 23.99 -15.59 -1.39
C ALA A 61 25.10 -16.63 -1.19
N GLN A 62 26.01 -16.40 -0.24
CA GLN A 62 27.08 -17.34 0.10
C GLN A 62 26.54 -18.63 0.71
N GLN A 63 25.55 -18.53 1.61
CA GLN A 63 24.89 -19.69 2.22
C GLN A 63 24.15 -20.52 1.16
N LEU A 64 23.42 -19.89 0.23
CA LEU A 64 22.77 -20.58 -0.89
C LEU A 64 23.78 -21.27 -1.82
N ALA A 65 24.89 -20.60 -2.18
CA ALA A 65 25.94 -21.21 -2.96
C ALA A 65 26.56 -22.43 -2.26
N ASN A 66 26.74 -22.36 -0.93
CA ASN A 66 27.23 -23.49 -0.12
C ASN A 66 26.22 -24.65 -0.11
N GLN A 67 24.92 -24.37 0.01
CA GLN A 67 23.89 -25.40 0.08
C GLN A 67 23.65 -26.08 -1.28
N LEU A 68 23.71 -25.31 -2.37
CA LEU A 68 23.51 -25.82 -3.73
C LEU A 68 24.71 -26.61 -4.24
N TYR A 69 25.95 -26.19 -3.89
CA TYR A 69 27.21 -26.69 -4.47
C TYR A 69 28.26 -26.99 -3.39
N SER A 70 27.87 -27.66 -2.29
CA SER A 70 28.76 -27.90 -1.12
C SER A 70 30.09 -28.55 -1.44
N SER A 71 30.11 -29.51 -2.38
CA SER A 71 31.30 -30.25 -2.79
C SER A 71 32.16 -29.54 -3.83
N GLN A 72 31.73 -28.41 -4.38
CA GLN A 72 32.39 -27.72 -5.49
C GLN A 72 33.27 -26.57 -4.99
N LYS A 73 34.55 -26.54 -5.44
CA LYS A 73 35.46 -25.42 -5.12
C LYS A 73 35.00 -24.08 -5.71
N ASN A 74 34.33 -24.08 -6.85
CA ASN A 74 33.86 -22.90 -7.59
C ASN A 74 32.38 -22.61 -7.37
N LYS A 75 31.80 -23.00 -6.21
CA LYS A 75 30.37 -22.88 -5.84
C LYS A 75 29.78 -21.50 -6.10
N HIS A 76 30.52 -20.43 -5.85
CA HIS A 76 30.07 -19.06 -6.07
C HIS A 76 29.90 -18.72 -7.56
N ILE A 77 30.81 -19.27 -8.41
CA ILE A 77 30.71 -19.11 -9.87
C ILE A 77 29.50 -19.89 -10.39
N LEU A 78 29.30 -21.10 -9.89
CA LEU A 78 28.15 -21.95 -10.27
C LEU A 78 26.82 -21.32 -9.86
N TYR A 79 26.75 -20.79 -8.65
CA TYR A 79 25.57 -20.07 -8.20
C TYR A 79 25.25 -18.86 -9.12
N ARG A 80 26.23 -18.02 -9.43
CA ARG A 80 26.03 -16.89 -10.35
C ARG A 80 25.59 -17.35 -11.74
N LYS A 81 26.16 -18.40 -12.29
CA LYS A 81 25.78 -18.97 -13.60
C LYS A 81 24.32 -19.48 -13.57
N LEU A 82 23.95 -20.21 -12.52
CA LEU A 82 22.57 -20.70 -12.32
C LEU A 82 21.59 -19.54 -12.35
N ILE A 83 21.82 -18.52 -11.50
CA ILE A 83 20.91 -17.37 -11.39
C ILE A 83 20.83 -16.60 -12.73
N VAL A 84 21.92 -16.42 -13.45
CA VAL A 84 21.93 -15.75 -14.75
C VAL A 84 21.14 -16.56 -15.79
N ASN A 85 21.33 -17.87 -15.85
CA ASN A 85 20.64 -18.72 -16.82
C ASN A 85 19.11 -18.74 -16.57
N LEU A 86 18.69 -18.96 -15.32
CA LEU A 86 17.28 -18.92 -14.96
C LEU A 86 16.65 -17.55 -15.20
N SER A 87 17.36 -16.46 -14.86
CA SER A 87 16.87 -15.10 -15.07
C SER A 87 16.71 -14.74 -16.56
N LYS A 88 17.55 -15.30 -17.43
CA LYS A 88 17.38 -15.13 -18.89
C LYS A 88 16.08 -15.78 -19.38
N GLN A 89 15.77 -16.98 -18.89
CA GLN A 89 14.54 -17.68 -19.27
C GLN A 89 13.28 -17.02 -18.69
N LEU A 90 13.38 -16.36 -17.54
CA LEU A 90 12.30 -15.58 -16.93
C LEU A 90 12.03 -14.26 -17.64
N ASP A 91 12.76 -13.92 -18.69
CA ASP A 91 12.59 -12.67 -19.45
C ASP A 91 12.63 -11.41 -18.56
N VAL A 92 13.57 -11.40 -17.60
CA VAL A 92 13.68 -10.31 -16.61
C VAL A 92 14.03 -8.99 -17.30
N THR A 93 13.26 -7.95 -17.02
CA THR A 93 13.39 -6.61 -17.61
C THR A 93 14.82 -6.05 -17.55
N GLU A 94 15.50 -6.24 -16.41
CA GLU A 94 16.87 -5.75 -16.22
C GLU A 94 17.88 -6.43 -17.15
N ILE A 95 17.62 -7.66 -17.60
CA ILE A 95 18.49 -8.36 -18.58
C ILE A 95 18.34 -7.70 -19.94
N LYS A 96 17.12 -7.41 -20.40
CA LYS A 96 16.88 -6.67 -21.63
C LYS A 96 17.52 -5.28 -21.59
N MET A 97 17.42 -4.59 -20.47
CA MET A 97 18.09 -3.29 -20.27
C MET A 97 19.61 -3.39 -20.40
N CYS A 98 20.24 -4.43 -19.80
CA CYS A 98 21.69 -4.65 -19.89
C CYS A 98 22.15 -5.06 -21.30
N ALA A 99 21.30 -5.76 -22.03
CA ALA A 99 21.55 -6.16 -23.42
C ALA A 99 21.22 -5.08 -24.46
N ASP A 100 20.72 -3.91 -24.03
CA ASP A 100 20.24 -2.81 -24.86
C ASP A 100 19.03 -3.19 -25.76
N LEU A 101 18.28 -4.21 -25.33
CA LEU A 101 17.07 -4.71 -25.99
C LEU A 101 15.81 -4.03 -25.43
N TYR A 102 15.83 -2.71 -25.34
CA TYR A 102 14.74 -1.93 -24.74
C TYR A 102 13.42 -2.04 -25.48
N HIS A 103 13.45 -2.20 -26.81
CA HIS A 103 12.27 -2.36 -27.66
C HIS A 103 11.51 -3.68 -27.40
N GLU A 104 12.17 -4.68 -26.81
CA GLU A 104 11.55 -5.96 -26.47
C GLU A 104 10.84 -5.96 -25.10
N ILE A 105 10.88 -4.85 -24.37
CA ILE A 105 10.30 -4.79 -23.03
C ILE A 105 8.77 -4.75 -23.13
N ASP A 106 8.13 -5.77 -22.54
CA ASP A 106 6.67 -5.84 -22.39
C ASP A 106 6.25 -5.16 -21.08
N PHE A 107 5.73 -3.95 -21.16
CA PHE A 107 5.36 -3.15 -20.00
C PHE A 107 4.19 -3.71 -19.20
N SER A 108 3.40 -4.63 -19.75
CA SER A 108 2.36 -5.35 -18.99
C SER A 108 2.95 -6.30 -17.93
N LYS A 109 4.21 -6.74 -18.14
CA LYS A 109 4.94 -7.64 -17.23
C LYS A 109 5.97 -6.94 -16.36
N VAL A 110 6.26 -5.66 -16.62
CA VAL A 110 7.23 -4.90 -15.82
C VAL A 110 6.65 -4.65 -14.42
N PRO A 111 7.34 -5.06 -13.33
CA PRO A 111 6.89 -4.77 -11.99
C PRO A 111 6.82 -3.27 -11.72
N SER A 112 5.83 -2.83 -10.95
CA SER A 112 5.58 -1.41 -10.64
C SER A 112 6.80 -0.68 -10.10
N LYS A 113 7.54 -1.29 -9.17
CA LYS A 113 8.77 -0.72 -8.61
C LYS A 113 9.91 -0.64 -9.62
N CYS A 114 10.02 -1.61 -10.54
CA CYS A 114 10.99 -1.58 -11.63
C CYS A 114 10.67 -0.46 -12.61
N LEU A 115 9.40 -0.31 -13.00
CA LEU A 115 8.93 0.77 -13.86
C LEU A 115 9.27 2.13 -13.25
N ASN A 116 8.89 2.35 -11.99
CA ASN A 116 9.10 3.61 -11.32
C ASN A 116 10.59 3.96 -11.19
N LYS A 117 11.43 3.00 -10.74
CA LYS A 117 12.87 3.19 -10.59
C LYS A 117 13.56 3.54 -11.91
N ASN A 118 13.14 2.94 -13.02
CA ASN A 118 13.78 3.06 -14.32
C ASN A 118 13.00 3.94 -15.32
N ARG A 119 11.98 4.68 -14.87
CA ARG A 119 11.07 5.47 -15.72
C ARG A 119 11.79 6.40 -16.68
N LYS A 120 12.78 7.16 -16.22
CA LYS A 120 13.58 8.03 -17.10
C LYS A 120 14.39 7.27 -18.16
N ALA A 121 14.85 6.05 -17.81
CA ALA A 121 15.51 5.18 -18.77
C ALA A 121 14.53 4.67 -19.82
N PHE A 122 13.35 4.26 -19.45
CA PHE A 122 12.30 3.79 -20.35
C PHE A 122 11.74 4.92 -21.24
N LEU A 123 11.58 6.12 -20.67
CA LEU A 123 11.19 7.32 -21.42
C LEU A 123 12.34 7.89 -22.27
N ASN A 124 13.54 7.29 -22.21
CA ASN A 124 14.73 7.80 -22.88
C ASN A 124 15.08 9.25 -22.49
N GLU A 125 14.80 9.66 -21.26
CA GLU A 125 15.06 10.99 -20.75
C GLU A 125 16.42 11.11 -20.03
N CYS A 126 17.04 12.26 -20.13
CA CYS A 126 18.22 12.60 -19.34
C CYS A 126 17.83 12.84 -17.88
N LEU A 127 18.72 12.48 -16.93
CA LEU A 127 18.45 12.56 -15.50
C LEU A 127 18.17 13.98 -15.00
N HIS A 128 18.88 14.97 -15.57
CA HIS A 128 18.82 16.37 -15.15
C HIS A 128 18.02 17.28 -16.10
N ASN A 129 17.61 16.76 -17.26
CA ASN A 129 16.82 17.51 -18.24
C ASN A 129 15.93 16.54 -19.03
N SER A 130 14.66 16.50 -18.67
CA SER A 130 13.68 15.61 -19.31
C SER A 130 13.33 16.00 -20.76
N THR A 131 13.66 17.23 -21.21
CA THR A 131 13.46 17.61 -22.59
C THR A 131 14.50 17.01 -23.55
N LEU A 132 15.66 16.58 -23.01
CA LEU A 132 16.72 15.95 -23.78
C LEU A 132 16.61 14.44 -23.75
N ARG A 133 16.81 13.83 -24.93
CA ARG A 133 16.88 12.36 -25.05
C ARG A 133 18.23 11.82 -24.60
N ARG A 134 18.22 10.78 -23.77
CA ARG A 134 19.41 10.13 -23.23
C ARG A 134 20.23 9.41 -24.30
N SER A 135 19.55 8.88 -25.32
CA SER A 135 20.15 8.09 -26.39
C SER A 135 19.46 8.35 -27.72
N LYS A 136 20.23 8.28 -28.80
CA LYS A 136 19.72 8.35 -30.19
C LYS A 136 19.40 6.97 -30.78
N LYS A 137 19.62 5.88 -30.02
CA LYS A 137 19.37 4.51 -30.50
C LYS A 137 17.86 4.28 -30.71
N GLU A 138 17.52 3.61 -31.80
CA GLU A 138 16.14 3.30 -32.16
C GLU A 138 15.44 2.47 -31.09
N SER A 139 16.08 1.40 -30.60
CA SER A 139 15.59 0.57 -29.48
C SER A 139 15.08 1.39 -28.28
N ARG A 140 15.73 2.53 -27.99
CA ARG A 140 15.35 3.43 -26.88
C ARG A 140 14.13 4.27 -27.21
N ASN A 141 13.99 4.70 -28.46
CA ASN A 141 12.83 5.46 -28.92
C ASN A 141 11.60 4.56 -29.02
N GLU A 142 11.74 3.35 -29.53
CA GLU A 142 10.67 2.35 -29.57
C GLU A 142 10.20 1.99 -28.15
N CYS A 143 11.12 1.77 -27.20
CA CYS A 143 10.80 1.54 -25.78
C CYS A 143 9.89 2.63 -25.22
N ARG A 144 10.21 3.90 -25.47
CA ARG A 144 9.39 5.03 -25.04
C ARG A 144 7.98 4.97 -25.63
N LEU A 145 7.87 4.71 -26.93
CA LEU A 145 6.57 4.59 -27.61
C LEU A 145 5.74 3.42 -27.09
N HIS A 146 6.38 2.26 -26.84
CA HIS A 146 5.73 1.09 -26.24
C HIS A 146 5.20 1.40 -24.84
N LEU A 147 5.99 2.12 -24.01
CA LEU A 147 5.56 2.53 -22.68
C LEU A 147 4.34 3.46 -22.75
N LEU A 148 4.39 4.49 -23.59
CA LEU A 148 3.27 5.43 -23.75
C LEU A 148 2.01 4.71 -24.25
N GLY A 149 2.16 3.78 -25.18
CA GLY A 149 1.05 2.93 -25.64
C GLY A 149 0.48 2.02 -24.56
N ALA A 150 1.35 1.46 -23.70
CA ALA A 150 0.92 0.64 -22.55
C ALA A 150 0.17 1.48 -21.50
N LEU A 151 0.62 2.72 -21.25
CA LEU A 151 -0.07 3.67 -20.37
C LEU A 151 -1.45 4.04 -20.91
N ALA A 152 -1.53 4.44 -22.18
CA ALA A 152 -2.80 4.80 -22.83
C ALA A 152 -3.82 3.65 -22.82
N SER A 153 -3.35 2.39 -22.92
CA SER A 153 -4.20 1.20 -22.88
C SER A 153 -4.45 0.63 -21.48
N GLY A 154 -3.96 1.30 -20.40
CA GLY A 154 -4.11 0.86 -19.01
C GLY A 154 -3.41 -0.46 -18.69
N LYS A 155 -2.41 -0.88 -19.49
CA LYS A 155 -1.69 -2.16 -19.31
C LYS A 155 -0.47 -2.07 -18.42
N VAL A 156 -0.27 -0.95 -17.73
CA VAL A 156 0.86 -0.76 -16.82
C VAL A 156 0.52 -1.32 -15.43
N ASN A 157 1.46 -2.01 -14.82
CA ASN A 157 1.29 -2.58 -13.49
C ASN A 157 1.52 -1.51 -12.40
N GLY A 158 0.56 -1.35 -11.48
CA GLY A 158 0.65 -0.47 -10.29
C GLY A 158 0.43 -1.22 -8.98
N LYS A 159 0.17 -2.54 -9.03
CA LYS A 159 -0.33 -3.34 -7.89
C LYS A 159 0.61 -3.35 -6.67
N ASP A 160 1.93 -3.34 -6.90
CA ASP A 160 2.93 -3.51 -5.84
C ASP A 160 3.49 -2.17 -5.30
N MET A 161 2.97 -1.03 -5.79
CA MET A 161 3.34 0.28 -5.28
C MET A 161 2.48 0.66 -4.10
N LEU A 162 3.11 1.21 -3.07
CA LEU A 162 2.39 1.80 -1.95
C LEU A 162 1.99 3.25 -2.31
N PRO A 163 0.78 3.70 -1.97
CA PRO A 163 0.30 5.04 -2.32
C PRO A 163 1.28 6.15 -1.93
N HIS A 164 1.87 6.08 -0.74
CA HIS A 164 2.82 7.07 -0.24
C HIS A 164 4.17 7.05 -0.97
N GLU A 165 4.59 5.94 -1.58
CA GLU A 165 5.82 5.89 -2.39
C GLU A 165 5.70 6.75 -3.65
N LEU A 166 4.50 6.83 -4.26
CA LEU A 166 4.23 7.73 -5.39
C LEU A 166 4.19 9.19 -4.93
N VAL A 167 3.44 9.46 -3.86
CA VAL A 167 3.32 10.81 -3.29
C VAL A 167 4.68 11.35 -2.87
N GLN A 168 5.54 10.56 -2.24
CA GLN A 168 6.88 10.97 -1.83
C GLN A 168 7.73 11.44 -3.01
N GLN A 169 7.64 10.77 -4.15
CA GLN A 169 8.39 11.16 -5.35
C GLN A 169 7.87 12.47 -5.93
N LEU A 170 6.55 12.64 -5.99
CA LEU A 170 5.91 13.84 -6.48
C LEU A 170 6.13 15.03 -5.54
N TYR A 171 6.07 14.81 -4.24
CA TYR A 171 6.30 15.83 -3.21
C TYR A 171 7.73 16.39 -3.24
N SER A 172 8.71 15.53 -3.51
CA SER A 172 10.14 15.87 -3.51
C SER A 172 10.64 16.43 -4.85
N SER A 173 9.89 16.26 -5.93
CA SER A 173 10.36 16.58 -7.29
C SER A 173 9.73 17.87 -7.81
N SER A 174 10.58 18.88 -8.10
CA SER A 174 10.14 20.15 -8.68
C SER A 174 9.91 20.08 -10.19
N GLN A 175 10.61 19.21 -10.90
CA GLN A 175 10.52 19.08 -12.35
C GLN A 175 10.26 17.63 -12.76
N ILE A 176 9.06 17.36 -13.21
CA ILE A 176 8.60 16.07 -13.72
C ILE A 176 8.04 16.32 -15.12
N SER A 177 8.44 15.50 -16.11
CA SER A 177 7.89 15.58 -17.45
C SER A 177 6.42 15.15 -17.49
N GLU A 178 5.71 15.57 -18.55
CA GLU A 178 4.32 15.13 -18.74
C GLU A 178 4.24 13.60 -18.90
N GLU A 179 5.22 13.00 -19.54
CA GLU A 179 5.32 11.55 -19.70
C GLU A 179 5.58 10.82 -18.39
N GLU A 180 6.42 11.39 -17.50
CA GLU A 180 6.57 10.89 -16.13
C GLU A 180 5.26 11.00 -15.33
N ASN A 181 4.52 12.11 -15.47
CA ASN A 181 3.21 12.27 -14.83
C ASN A 181 2.24 11.17 -15.25
N GLN A 182 2.19 10.82 -16.56
CA GLN A 182 1.34 9.74 -17.04
C GLN A 182 1.68 8.39 -16.39
N ILE A 183 2.96 8.12 -16.09
CA ILE A 183 3.36 6.90 -15.36
C ILE A 183 2.78 6.91 -13.93
N TYR A 184 2.91 8.03 -13.22
CA TYR A 184 2.40 8.15 -11.86
C TYR A 184 0.88 8.04 -11.81
N ASP A 185 0.18 8.70 -12.74
CA ASP A 185 -1.27 8.64 -12.84
C ASP A 185 -1.75 7.22 -13.18
N GLY A 186 -1.09 6.54 -14.12
CA GLY A 186 -1.42 5.16 -14.46
C GLY A 186 -1.23 4.20 -13.28
N GLN A 187 -0.14 4.37 -12.51
CA GLN A 187 0.09 3.57 -11.30
C GLN A 187 -0.92 3.90 -10.19
N TRP A 188 -1.24 5.17 -9.99
CA TRP A 188 -2.25 5.61 -9.03
C TRP A 188 -3.63 5.05 -9.34
N GLN A 189 -4.03 5.10 -10.61
CA GLN A 189 -5.28 4.52 -11.06
C GLN A 189 -5.36 3.02 -10.76
N LYS A 190 -4.26 2.26 -10.97
CA LYS A 190 -4.21 0.83 -10.63
C LYS A 190 -4.32 0.57 -9.13
N ILE A 191 -3.71 1.41 -8.29
CA ILE A 191 -3.87 1.33 -6.83
C ILE A 191 -5.35 1.53 -6.47
N ARG A 192 -5.98 2.58 -7.02
CA ARG A 192 -7.39 2.90 -6.78
C ARG A 192 -8.33 1.78 -7.23
N GLU A 193 -8.14 1.27 -8.45
CA GLU A 193 -8.90 0.13 -8.98
C GLU A 193 -8.75 -1.11 -8.08
N ASN A 194 -7.55 -1.40 -7.60
CA ASN A 194 -7.31 -2.56 -6.74
C ASN A 194 -8.01 -2.42 -5.38
N VAL A 195 -8.02 -1.23 -4.79
CA VAL A 195 -8.77 -0.95 -3.56
C VAL A 195 -10.27 -1.12 -3.82
N LEU A 196 -10.81 -0.51 -4.88
CA LEU A 196 -12.21 -0.62 -5.29
C LEU A 196 -12.64 -2.09 -5.49
N ASN A 197 -11.87 -2.85 -6.25
CA ASN A 197 -12.18 -4.25 -6.52
C ASN A 197 -12.19 -5.10 -5.24
N THR A 198 -11.28 -4.81 -4.31
CA THR A 198 -11.25 -5.49 -3.00
C THR A 198 -12.48 -5.13 -2.17
N MET A 199 -12.90 -3.87 -2.18
CA MET A 199 -14.12 -3.44 -1.51
C MET A 199 -15.36 -4.11 -2.11
N LEU A 200 -15.49 -4.10 -3.44
CA LEU A 200 -16.62 -4.73 -4.15
C LEU A 200 -16.70 -6.24 -3.93
N SER A 201 -15.55 -6.92 -3.82
CA SER A 201 -15.51 -8.37 -3.57
C SER A 201 -15.94 -8.75 -2.15
N SER A 202 -15.75 -7.84 -1.18
CA SER A 202 -16.11 -8.06 0.23
C SER A 202 -17.57 -7.74 0.55
N LEU A 203 -18.29 -7.07 -0.37
CA LEU A 203 -19.70 -6.70 -0.17
C LEU A 203 -20.65 -7.78 -0.71
N SER A 204 -21.71 -8.07 0.02
CA SER A 204 -22.82 -8.87 -0.48
C SER A 204 -23.52 -8.17 -1.67
N ILE A 205 -24.18 -8.94 -2.54
CA ILE A 205 -24.82 -8.41 -3.76
C ILE A 205 -25.85 -7.33 -3.46
N THR A 206 -26.51 -7.40 -2.29
CA THR A 206 -27.51 -6.44 -1.83
C THR A 206 -26.94 -5.11 -1.30
N GLU A 207 -25.66 -5.09 -0.90
CA GLU A 207 -25.02 -3.91 -0.28
C GLU A 207 -24.16 -3.09 -1.25
N LYS A 208 -23.96 -3.58 -2.48
CA LYS A 208 -23.05 -2.95 -3.47
C LYS A 208 -23.35 -1.50 -3.83
N SER A 209 -24.56 -1.03 -3.58
CA SER A 209 -24.97 0.35 -3.93
C SER A 209 -24.79 1.37 -2.79
N ILE A 210 -24.59 0.95 -1.55
CA ILE A 210 -24.79 1.83 -0.38
C ILE A 210 -23.47 2.08 0.42
N SER A 211 -22.47 1.21 0.34
CA SER A 211 -21.34 1.28 1.29
C SER A 211 -20.02 1.79 0.72
N LEU A 212 -19.90 2.03 -0.57
CA LEU A 212 -18.72 2.62 -1.18
C LEU A 212 -18.67 4.12 -0.85
N GLY A 213 -17.74 4.51 0.02
CA GLY A 213 -17.42 5.92 0.20
C GLY A 213 -18.04 6.64 1.38
N LYS A 214 -18.38 5.95 2.47
CA LYS A 214 -18.84 6.57 3.71
C LYS A 214 -17.71 7.12 4.61
N LEU A 215 -16.67 7.69 4.03
CA LEU A 215 -15.55 8.27 4.78
C LEU A 215 -15.21 9.65 4.24
N VAL A 216 -15.00 10.60 5.16
CA VAL A 216 -14.37 11.88 4.86
C VAL A 216 -13.00 11.91 5.53
N PRO A 217 -11.91 12.09 4.77
CA PRO A 217 -10.59 12.18 5.36
C PRO A 217 -10.32 13.56 5.95
N MET A 218 -9.65 13.58 7.09
CA MET A 218 -8.96 14.72 7.65
C MET A 218 -7.47 14.43 7.61
N VAL A 219 -6.71 15.31 6.97
CA VAL A 219 -5.30 15.07 6.64
C VAL A 219 -4.42 15.96 7.50
N ASP A 220 -3.52 15.35 8.27
CA ASP A 220 -2.52 16.05 9.08
C ASP A 220 -1.19 16.09 8.31
N VAL A 221 -0.68 17.31 8.09
CA VAL A 221 0.65 17.58 7.52
C VAL A 221 1.45 18.55 8.41
N SER A 222 1.16 18.55 9.71
CA SER A 222 1.92 19.30 10.71
C SER A 222 3.41 18.90 10.73
N GLY A 223 4.24 19.72 11.35
CA GLY A 223 5.69 19.50 11.39
C GLY A 223 6.09 18.16 12.04
N SER A 224 5.32 17.68 13.03
CA SER A 224 5.52 16.39 13.70
C SER A 224 5.36 15.19 12.76
N MET A 225 4.55 15.35 11.72
CA MET A 225 4.31 14.33 10.68
C MET A 225 5.46 14.18 9.68
N SER A 226 6.52 15.01 9.77
CA SER A 226 7.62 15.04 8.78
C SER A 226 8.14 13.64 8.41
N GLY A 227 8.38 13.43 7.11
CA GLY A 227 8.87 12.16 6.58
C GLY A 227 7.76 11.23 6.06
N ILE A 228 7.87 9.93 6.34
CA ILE A 228 6.94 8.91 5.84
C ILE A 228 5.50 9.15 6.35
N PRO A 229 5.23 9.46 7.63
CA PRO A 229 3.87 9.68 8.11
C PRO A 229 3.12 10.73 7.30
N MET A 230 3.76 11.87 7.00
CA MET A 230 3.17 12.93 6.16
C MET A 230 2.83 12.42 4.75
N MET A 231 3.74 11.68 4.12
CA MET A 231 3.50 11.12 2.78
C MET A 231 2.34 10.13 2.79
N VAL A 232 2.19 9.35 3.86
CA VAL A 232 1.08 8.41 4.05
C VAL A 232 -0.22 9.18 4.27
N SER A 233 -0.24 10.21 5.12
CA SER A 233 -1.41 11.05 5.39
C SER A 233 -1.94 11.68 4.10
N ILE A 234 -1.07 12.31 3.31
CA ILE A 234 -1.43 12.90 2.01
C ILE A 234 -1.97 11.84 1.06
N ALA A 235 -1.26 10.71 0.92
CA ALA A 235 -1.63 9.66 -0.02
C ALA A 235 -2.98 9.02 0.33
N LEU A 236 -3.20 8.68 1.60
CA LEU A 236 -4.46 8.10 2.06
C LEU A 236 -5.60 9.14 2.01
N GLY A 237 -5.31 10.40 2.33
CA GLY A 237 -6.28 11.50 2.23
C GLY A 237 -6.80 11.67 0.80
N ILE A 238 -5.91 11.72 -0.19
CA ILE A 238 -6.29 11.79 -1.62
C ILE A 238 -7.07 10.52 -2.01
N LEU A 239 -6.56 9.33 -1.68
CA LEU A 239 -7.17 8.07 -2.09
C LEU A 239 -8.57 7.88 -1.51
N VAL A 240 -8.77 8.15 -0.22
CA VAL A 240 -10.08 8.06 0.43
C VAL A 240 -11.03 9.10 -0.15
N SER A 241 -10.57 10.35 -0.36
CA SER A 241 -11.41 11.40 -0.96
C SER A 241 -11.93 11.04 -2.35
N GLU A 242 -11.11 10.38 -3.18
CA GLU A 242 -11.51 9.91 -4.52
C GLU A 242 -12.53 8.76 -4.50
N LEU A 243 -12.58 8.01 -3.40
CA LEU A 243 -13.49 6.87 -3.19
C LEU A 243 -14.73 7.24 -2.37
N SER A 244 -14.81 8.48 -1.89
CA SER A 244 -15.93 8.96 -1.07
C SER A 244 -17.22 9.13 -1.88
N HIS A 245 -18.37 9.21 -1.16
CA HIS A 245 -19.68 9.49 -1.74
C HIS A 245 -19.67 10.78 -2.56
N ASP A 246 -20.51 10.90 -3.58
CA ASP A 246 -20.50 11.98 -4.56
C ASP A 246 -20.46 13.39 -3.94
N HIS A 247 -21.28 13.66 -2.91
CA HIS A 247 -21.28 14.95 -2.22
C HIS A 247 -20.00 15.24 -1.42
N PHE A 248 -19.20 14.21 -1.11
CA PHE A 248 -17.93 14.30 -0.38
C PHE A 248 -16.73 13.90 -1.22
N ARG A 249 -16.93 13.52 -2.49
CA ARG A 249 -15.87 13.10 -3.39
C ARG A 249 -14.90 14.23 -3.70
N ASN A 250 -13.65 13.86 -3.87
CA ASN A 250 -12.54 14.74 -4.22
C ASN A 250 -12.37 15.91 -3.24
N ARG A 251 -12.69 15.71 -1.95
CA ARG A 251 -12.44 16.68 -0.90
C ARG A 251 -12.02 16.03 0.40
N PHE A 252 -11.23 16.75 1.17
CA PHE A 252 -10.84 16.36 2.52
C PHE A 252 -10.76 17.58 3.42
N LEU A 253 -10.71 17.36 4.73
CA LEU A 253 -10.60 18.41 5.73
C LEU A 253 -9.14 18.66 6.11
N THR A 254 -8.77 19.93 6.29
CA THR A 254 -7.48 20.31 6.87
C THR A 254 -7.44 20.00 8.36
N PHE A 255 -6.25 19.62 8.85
CA PHE A 255 -6.00 19.42 10.28
C PHE A 255 -5.51 20.74 10.89
N GLU A 256 -6.44 21.58 11.35
CA GLU A 256 -6.16 22.89 11.92
C GLU A 256 -7.29 23.36 12.87
N THR A 257 -7.04 24.42 13.65
CA THR A 257 -8.02 24.99 14.61
C THR A 257 -9.34 25.42 13.94
N ASN A 258 -9.28 25.83 12.67
CA ASN A 258 -10.45 26.15 11.85
C ASN A 258 -10.41 25.28 10.59
N PRO A 259 -10.84 23.99 10.69
CA PRO A 259 -10.82 23.08 9.55
C PRO A 259 -11.54 23.66 8.33
N SER A 260 -10.99 23.41 7.18
CA SER A 260 -11.56 23.85 5.90
C SER A 260 -11.53 22.73 4.86
N TRP A 261 -12.41 22.82 3.84
CA TRP A 261 -12.42 21.88 2.75
C TRP A 261 -11.30 22.17 1.76
N VAL A 262 -10.44 21.21 1.54
CA VAL A 262 -9.53 21.17 0.37
C VAL A 262 -10.27 20.40 -0.73
N ILE A 263 -10.59 21.11 -1.81
CA ILE A 263 -11.29 20.53 -2.96
C ILE A 263 -10.27 20.22 -4.03
N LEU A 264 -10.19 18.94 -4.41
CA LEU A 264 -9.39 18.44 -5.53
C LEU A 264 -10.26 18.46 -6.79
N LYS A 265 -9.72 18.96 -7.90
CA LYS A 265 -10.43 18.90 -9.17
C LYS A 265 -10.39 17.46 -9.70
N GLU A 266 -11.49 16.99 -10.25
CA GLU A 266 -11.62 15.63 -10.74
C GLU A 266 -10.65 15.29 -11.87
N ASP A 267 -10.43 16.22 -12.78
CA ASP A 267 -9.54 16.15 -13.93
C ASP A 267 -8.06 16.38 -13.60
N SER A 268 -7.73 16.70 -12.33
CA SER A 268 -6.35 16.90 -11.89
C SER A 268 -5.59 15.59 -11.85
N ASN A 269 -4.35 15.60 -12.36
CA ASN A 269 -3.40 14.51 -12.19
C ASN A 269 -2.92 14.40 -10.72
N LEU A 270 -2.27 13.29 -10.39
CA LEU A 270 -1.82 13.02 -9.01
C LEU A 270 -0.86 14.11 -8.51
N LYS A 271 0.04 14.61 -9.35
CA LYS A 271 0.98 15.68 -8.99
C LYS A 271 0.24 16.94 -8.56
N GLN A 272 -0.74 17.39 -9.33
CA GLN A 272 -1.55 18.58 -9.01
C GLN A 272 -2.33 18.39 -7.70
N LYS A 273 -2.85 17.18 -7.44
CA LYS A 273 -3.52 16.85 -6.16
C LYS A 273 -2.56 16.92 -4.99
N VAL A 274 -1.34 16.40 -5.14
CA VAL A 274 -0.29 16.49 -4.11
C VAL A 274 0.14 17.93 -3.87
N GLU A 275 0.36 18.72 -4.92
CA GLU A 275 0.69 20.14 -4.82
C GLU A 275 -0.44 20.91 -4.13
N LYS A 276 -1.69 20.69 -4.53
CA LYS A 276 -2.86 21.34 -3.88
C LYS A 276 -2.96 20.98 -2.40
N THR A 277 -2.63 19.74 -2.03
CA THR A 277 -2.58 19.33 -0.64
C THR A 277 -1.44 20.01 0.10
N LYS A 278 -0.26 20.11 -0.49
CA LYS A 278 0.91 20.79 0.09
C LYS A 278 0.66 22.27 0.34
N ASP A 279 -0.05 22.94 -0.55
CA ASP A 279 -0.32 24.39 -0.51
C ASP A 279 -1.53 24.75 0.36
N ALA A 280 -2.22 23.78 0.94
CA ALA A 280 -3.32 24.05 1.86
C ALA A 280 -2.80 24.64 3.19
N SER A 281 -3.69 25.28 3.94
CA SER A 281 -3.36 25.81 5.27
C SER A 281 -3.26 24.66 6.27
N TRP A 282 -2.20 24.67 7.07
CA TRP A 282 -1.96 23.62 8.06
C TRP A 282 -1.66 24.22 9.42
N GLY A 283 -2.36 23.74 10.46
CA GLY A 283 -2.20 24.15 11.85
C GLY A 283 -1.50 23.10 12.71
N GLY A 284 -1.15 23.46 13.95
CA GLY A 284 -0.55 22.53 14.94
C GLY A 284 -1.58 21.87 15.86
N SER A 285 -2.84 22.36 15.88
CA SER A 285 -3.95 21.80 16.66
C SER A 285 -5.21 21.75 15.80
N THR A 286 -6.17 20.89 16.15
CA THR A 286 -7.41 20.75 15.37
C THR A 286 -8.66 20.88 16.23
N ASN A 287 -9.76 21.32 15.62
CA ASN A 287 -11.07 21.38 16.23
C ASN A 287 -12.02 20.40 15.54
N PHE A 288 -12.21 19.22 16.14
CA PHE A 288 -13.08 18.18 15.59
C PHE A 288 -14.54 18.59 15.55
N GLN A 289 -15.04 19.38 16.52
CA GLN A 289 -16.42 19.86 16.48
C GLN A 289 -16.69 20.67 15.21
N LYS A 290 -15.81 21.59 14.85
CA LYS A 290 -15.94 22.36 13.61
C LYS A 290 -15.84 21.47 12.36
N ALA A 291 -15.01 20.43 12.39
CA ALA A 291 -14.94 19.46 11.30
C ALA A 291 -16.28 18.74 11.10
N PHE A 292 -16.91 18.27 12.17
CA PHE A 292 -18.22 17.66 12.11
C PHE A 292 -19.33 18.65 11.69
N GLN A 293 -19.24 19.90 12.09
CA GLN A 293 -20.16 20.96 11.62
C GLN A 293 -20.04 21.19 10.11
N LEU A 294 -18.84 21.09 9.52
CA LEU A 294 -18.66 21.15 8.07
C LEU A 294 -19.31 19.95 7.35
N ILE A 295 -19.24 18.76 7.93
CA ILE A 295 -19.94 17.57 7.39
C ILE A 295 -21.45 17.77 7.50
N LEU A 296 -21.96 18.18 8.67
CA LEU A 296 -23.37 18.45 8.90
C LEU A 296 -23.93 19.51 7.94
N LYS A 297 -23.16 20.56 7.69
CA LYS A 297 -23.53 21.61 6.73
C LYS A 297 -23.73 21.03 5.32
N VAL A 298 -22.80 20.24 4.82
CA VAL A 298 -22.93 19.58 3.50
C VAL A 298 -24.15 18.66 3.48
N ALA A 299 -24.37 17.90 4.56
CA ALA A 299 -25.50 16.99 4.68
C ALA A 299 -26.85 17.71 4.63
N THR A 300 -27.00 18.80 5.38
CA THR A 300 -28.25 19.59 5.45
C THR A 300 -28.53 20.38 4.16
N GLU A 301 -27.49 21.00 3.57
CA GLU A 301 -27.60 21.75 2.31
C GLU A 301 -28.04 20.85 1.14
N ASN A 302 -27.58 19.59 1.12
CA ASN A 302 -27.90 18.63 0.07
C ASN A 302 -29.05 17.67 0.45
N LYS A 303 -29.64 17.81 1.65
CA LYS A 303 -30.74 16.98 2.17
C LYS A 303 -30.41 15.48 2.10
N LEU A 304 -29.21 15.12 2.52
CA LEU A 304 -28.72 13.74 2.45
C LEU A 304 -29.52 12.84 3.39
N SER A 305 -29.66 11.57 3.04
CA SER A 305 -30.20 10.56 3.95
C SER A 305 -29.17 10.19 5.03
N GLN A 306 -29.60 9.53 6.11
CA GLN A 306 -28.69 9.07 7.17
C GLN A 306 -27.60 8.13 6.63
N GLU A 307 -27.95 7.31 5.64
CA GLU A 307 -27.04 6.35 5.01
C GLU A 307 -25.96 7.02 4.17
N GLU A 308 -26.14 8.28 3.78
CA GLU A 308 -25.17 9.05 2.99
C GLU A 308 -24.23 9.88 3.87
N ILE A 309 -24.48 9.96 5.18
CA ILE A 309 -23.60 10.68 6.12
C ILE A 309 -22.29 9.90 6.31
N PRO A 310 -21.13 10.48 5.97
CA PRO A 310 -19.85 9.80 6.10
C PRO A 310 -19.28 9.88 7.52
N ASP A 311 -18.56 8.85 7.91
CA ASP A 311 -17.70 8.87 9.08
C ASP A 311 -16.45 9.71 8.82
N LEU A 312 -15.88 10.33 9.87
CA LEU A 312 -14.64 11.10 9.79
C LEU A 312 -13.42 10.18 10.06
N ILE A 313 -12.49 10.11 9.12
CA ILE A 313 -11.23 9.41 9.31
C ILE A 313 -10.07 10.41 9.42
N VAL A 314 -9.31 10.34 10.51
CA VAL A 314 -8.24 11.29 10.85
C VAL A 314 -6.88 10.60 10.69
N PHE A 315 -6.08 11.08 9.76
CA PHE A 315 -4.72 10.62 9.50
C PHE A 315 -3.72 11.53 10.21
N SER A 316 -3.21 11.13 11.38
CA SER A 316 -2.35 11.96 12.24
C SER A 316 -1.33 11.11 13.01
N ASP A 317 -0.35 11.74 13.65
CA ASP A 317 0.55 11.11 14.64
C ASP A 317 -0.03 11.12 16.07
N MET A 318 -1.28 11.53 16.22
CA MET A 318 -2.02 11.60 17.49
C MET A 318 -1.40 12.54 18.54
N GLN A 319 -0.61 13.53 18.13
CA GLN A 319 -0.12 14.58 19.01
C GLN A 319 -1.16 15.71 19.07
N PHE A 320 -2.08 15.59 20.01
CA PHE A 320 -3.12 16.61 20.24
C PHE A 320 -2.76 17.46 21.45
N ASP A 321 -3.11 18.75 21.42
CA ASP A 321 -2.95 19.65 22.54
C ASP A 321 -3.80 19.21 23.73
N ASN A 322 -3.27 19.40 24.97
CA ASN A 322 -3.93 18.99 26.21
C ASN A 322 -5.30 19.67 26.46
N SER A 323 -5.63 20.73 25.70
CA SER A 323 -6.93 21.42 25.74
C SER A 323 -8.09 20.57 25.23
N ASP A 324 -7.82 19.54 24.41
CA ASP A 324 -8.85 18.66 23.84
C ASP A 324 -9.23 17.48 24.74
N ARG A 325 -8.76 17.45 26.01
CA ARG A 325 -9.10 16.40 26.99
C ARG A 325 -10.58 16.38 27.41
N SER A 326 -11.40 17.35 26.96
CA SER A 326 -12.85 17.34 27.14
C SER A 326 -13.59 16.49 26.11
N GLY A 327 -12.96 15.44 25.58
CA GLY A 327 -13.53 14.60 24.50
C GLY A 327 -14.96 14.13 24.76
N TYR A 328 -15.32 13.81 25.99
CA TYR A 328 -16.68 13.39 26.32
C TYR A 328 -17.71 14.51 26.06
N THR A 329 -17.44 15.73 26.53
CA THR A 329 -18.32 16.90 26.32
C THR A 329 -18.44 17.29 24.85
N MET A 330 -17.37 17.15 24.10
CA MET A 330 -17.35 17.41 22.66
C MET A 330 -18.25 16.42 21.89
N PHE A 331 -18.15 15.12 22.15
CA PHE A 331 -18.98 14.11 21.48
C PHE A 331 -20.47 14.28 21.83
N GLU A 332 -20.82 14.58 23.07
CA GLU A 332 -22.21 14.84 23.47
C GLU A 332 -22.77 16.10 22.77
N THR A 333 -21.97 17.14 22.64
CA THR A 333 -22.36 18.35 21.88
C THR A 333 -22.61 18.02 20.42
N MET A 334 -21.72 17.25 19.78
CA MET A 334 -21.88 16.84 18.37
C MET A 334 -23.12 15.95 18.18
N LYS A 335 -23.33 14.96 19.05
CA LYS A 335 -24.55 14.13 19.01
C LYS A 335 -25.80 14.97 19.08
N HIS A 336 -25.81 15.97 19.95
CA HIS A 336 -26.92 16.89 20.08
C HIS A 336 -27.13 17.73 18.81
N GLU A 337 -26.07 18.32 18.25
CA GLU A 337 -26.15 19.11 17.02
C GLU A 337 -26.67 18.26 15.83
N PHE A 338 -26.18 17.03 15.63
CA PHE A 338 -26.69 16.16 14.58
C PHE A 338 -28.14 15.76 14.79
N SER A 339 -28.54 15.45 16.04
CA SER A 339 -29.90 15.07 16.37
C SER A 339 -30.93 16.20 16.13
N GLN A 340 -30.54 17.46 16.33
CA GLN A 340 -31.38 18.61 16.01
C GLN A 340 -31.72 18.71 14.52
N HIS A 341 -30.89 18.14 13.66
CA HIS A 341 -31.11 18.10 12.21
C HIS A 341 -31.67 16.75 11.72
N GLY A 342 -32.04 15.88 12.65
CA GLY A 342 -32.60 14.55 12.34
C GLY A 342 -31.58 13.50 11.95
N TYR A 343 -30.29 13.73 12.22
CA TYR A 343 -29.18 12.80 11.90
C TYR A 343 -28.61 12.15 13.16
N GLN A 344 -28.08 10.95 12.99
CA GLN A 344 -27.19 10.34 13.97
C GLN A 344 -25.77 10.88 13.75
N CYS A 345 -25.06 11.17 14.85
CA CYS A 345 -23.67 11.62 14.78
C CYS A 345 -22.79 10.53 14.17
N PRO A 346 -22.01 10.84 13.11
CA PRO A 346 -21.10 9.87 12.50
C PRO A 346 -19.96 9.50 13.45
N LYS A 347 -19.27 8.40 13.10
CA LYS A 347 -18.11 7.91 13.85
C LYS A 347 -16.87 8.74 13.52
N ILE A 348 -15.90 8.69 14.42
CA ILE A 348 -14.56 9.16 14.16
C ILE A 348 -13.57 8.00 14.23
N ILE A 349 -12.72 7.90 13.22
CA ILE A 349 -11.69 6.88 13.10
C ILE A 349 -10.34 7.58 13.21
N PHE A 350 -9.67 7.42 14.33
CA PHE A 350 -8.32 7.93 14.51
C PHE A 350 -7.29 6.91 14.00
N TRP A 351 -6.54 7.29 13.00
CA TRP A 351 -5.50 6.44 12.43
C TRP A 351 -4.11 7.03 12.72
N ASN A 352 -3.43 6.43 13.72
CA ASN A 352 -2.06 6.78 14.09
C ASN A 352 -1.07 6.28 13.03
N LEU A 353 -0.41 7.21 12.35
CA LEU A 353 0.59 6.95 11.31
C LEU A 353 2.04 6.98 11.82
N ALA A 354 2.26 7.37 13.08
CA ALA A 354 3.58 7.44 13.69
C ALA A 354 3.77 6.32 14.72
N ALA A 355 4.83 5.54 14.55
CA ALA A 355 5.11 4.41 15.45
C ALA A 355 5.64 4.81 16.85
N ASN A 356 6.03 6.06 17.03
CA ASN A 356 6.67 6.60 18.22
C ASN A 356 5.70 7.25 19.21
N THR A 357 4.43 7.37 18.87
CA THR A 357 3.39 7.93 19.74
C THR A 357 2.44 6.84 20.20
N THR A 358 2.13 6.82 21.50
CA THR A 358 1.29 5.80 22.16
C THR A 358 -0.04 6.34 22.67
N GLY A 359 -0.33 7.64 22.47
CA GLY A 359 -1.54 8.31 22.91
C GLY A 359 -2.64 8.33 21.87
N PHE A 360 -3.90 8.32 22.33
CA PHE A 360 -5.06 8.66 21.54
C PHE A 360 -5.87 9.74 22.30
N PRO A 361 -6.55 10.64 21.61
CA PRO A 361 -7.24 11.76 22.25
C PRO A 361 -8.49 11.36 23.06
N VAL A 362 -8.99 10.15 22.81
CA VAL A 362 -10.23 9.63 23.42
C VAL A 362 -10.03 8.18 23.86
N SER A 363 -10.75 7.75 24.89
CA SER A 363 -10.68 6.37 25.39
C SER A 363 -11.39 5.40 24.42
N GLN A 364 -10.97 4.14 24.39
CA GLN A 364 -11.59 3.06 23.61
C GLN A 364 -13.07 2.78 23.96
N ASN A 365 -13.55 3.32 25.07
CA ASN A 365 -14.89 3.06 25.59
C ASN A 365 -15.98 3.95 24.95
N GLU A 366 -15.60 4.90 24.10
CA GLU A 366 -16.55 5.73 23.37
C GLU A 366 -17.14 4.96 22.19
N SER A 367 -18.47 4.82 22.17
CA SER A 367 -19.19 4.01 21.17
C SER A 367 -19.00 4.46 19.71
N ASN A 368 -18.62 5.73 19.51
CA ASN A 368 -18.47 6.32 18.17
C ASN A 368 -17.00 6.57 17.80
N VAL A 369 -16.04 5.94 18.50
CA VAL A 369 -14.61 6.11 18.24
C VAL A 369 -13.98 4.80 17.85
N GLN A 370 -13.15 4.82 16.79
CA GLN A 370 -12.30 3.71 16.39
C GLN A 370 -10.85 4.15 16.37
N LEU A 371 -9.96 3.28 16.84
CA LEU A 371 -8.53 3.56 16.96
C LEU A 371 -7.73 2.58 16.11
N LEU A 372 -6.87 3.11 15.25
CA LEU A 372 -6.02 2.35 14.35
C LEU A 372 -4.58 2.83 14.46
N SER A 373 -3.63 1.94 14.21
CA SER A 373 -2.20 2.26 14.22
C SER A 373 -1.46 1.53 13.11
N GLY A 374 -0.44 2.18 12.56
CA GLY A 374 0.35 1.68 11.44
C GLY A 374 -0.14 2.17 10.08
N PHE A 375 0.59 1.86 9.01
CA PHE A 375 0.22 2.26 7.65
C PHE A 375 0.34 1.08 6.67
N SER A 376 -0.65 0.21 6.72
CA SER A 376 -0.76 -0.90 5.78
C SER A 376 -1.92 -0.63 4.81
N PRO A 377 -1.72 -0.82 3.49
CA PRO A 377 -2.83 -0.79 2.53
C PRO A 377 -3.94 -1.78 2.86
N ASN A 378 -3.61 -2.89 3.53
CA ASN A 378 -4.59 -3.89 3.96
C ASN A 378 -5.49 -3.37 5.09
N LEU A 379 -4.98 -2.51 5.99
CA LEU A 379 -5.80 -1.82 6.98
C LEU A 379 -6.82 -0.88 6.31
N LEU A 380 -6.40 -0.13 5.29
CA LEU A 380 -7.32 0.71 4.53
C LEU A 380 -8.40 -0.11 3.83
N LYS A 381 -8.03 -1.22 3.16
CA LYS A 381 -8.98 -2.12 2.53
C LYS A 381 -10.01 -2.68 3.53
N MET A 382 -9.56 -3.05 4.73
CA MET A 382 -10.41 -3.57 5.79
C MET A 382 -11.44 -2.52 6.26
N ILE A 383 -11.01 -1.26 6.43
CA ILE A 383 -11.92 -0.17 6.83
C ILE A 383 -12.92 0.15 5.72
N LEU A 384 -12.43 0.30 4.49
CA LEU A 384 -13.27 0.63 3.35
C LEU A 384 -14.26 -0.49 2.99
N SER A 385 -13.93 -1.76 3.33
CA SER A 385 -14.85 -2.88 3.13
C SER A 385 -16.04 -2.90 4.08
N GLY A 386 -16.13 -1.92 5.02
CA GLY A 386 -17.22 -1.83 5.99
C GLY A 386 -17.29 -3.03 6.95
N GLN A 387 -16.28 -3.90 6.97
CA GLN A 387 -16.24 -5.00 7.94
C GLN A 387 -16.20 -4.41 9.35
N PRO A 388 -17.18 -4.76 10.21
CA PRO A 388 -17.19 -4.24 11.55
C PRO A 388 -15.90 -4.64 12.26
N LEU A 389 -15.20 -3.66 12.83
CA LEU A 389 -14.10 -3.88 13.78
C LEU A 389 -14.65 -4.41 15.12
N VAL A 390 -15.90 -4.86 15.09
CA VAL A 390 -16.66 -5.38 16.22
C VAL A 390 -17.13 -6.78 15.83
N LYS A 391 -16.83 -7.78 16.65
CA LYS A 391 -17.40 -9.12 16.52
C LYS A 391 -18.56 -9.29 17.49
N GLN A 392 -19.58 -10.03 17.10
CA GLN A 392 -20.65 -10.44 18.01
C GLN A 392 -20.15 -11.68 18.76
N GLU A 393 -20.02 -11.58 20.07
CA GLU A 393 -19.76 -12.72 20.96
C GLU A 393 -20.96 -12.88 21.91
N LYS A 394 -21.29 -14.14 22.27
CA LYS A 394 -22.21 -14.38 23.35
C LYS A 394 -21.48 -14.24 24.68
N ASN A 395 -22.01 -13.42 25.58
CA ASN A 395 -21.55 -13.36 26.95
C ASN A 395 -21.90 -14.65 27.72
N GLU A 396 -21.48 -14.77 28.95
CA GLU A 396 -21.74 -15.92 29.82
C GLU A 396 -23.26 -16.15 30.05
N ASP A 397 -24.04 -15.10 29.90
CA ASP A 397 -25.52 -15.14 30.02
C ASP A 397 -26.24 -15.46 28.70
N GLY A 398 -25.49 -15.70 27.60
CA GLY A 398 -26.04 -16.04 26.29
C GLY A 398 -26.52 -14.86 25.45
N GLU A 399 -26.35 -13.62 25.91
CA GLU A 399 -26.71 -12.40 25.18
C GLU A 399 -25.63 -12.08 24.12
N ILE A 400 -26.04 -11.57 22.97
CA ILE A 400 -25.14 -11.13 21.91
C ILE A 400 -24.56 -9.76 22.29
N VAL A 401 -23.29 -9.72 22.63
CA VAL A 401 -22.54 -8.49 22.95
C VAL A 401 -21.61 -8.17 21.79
N GLN A 402 -21.58 -6.89 21.40
CA GLN A 402 -20.60 -6.41 20.42
C GLN A 402 -19.26 -6.21 21.12
N LYS A 403 -18.24 -6.95 20.71
CA LYS A 403 -16.89 -6.84 21.25
C LYS A 403 -15.92 -6.34 20.19
N THR A 404 -15.17 -5.29 20.51
CA THR A 404 -14.16 -4.75 19.59
C THR A 404 -13.13 -5.82 19.24
N ILE A 405 -12.80 -5.94 17.94
CA ILE A 405 -11.74 -6.83 17.48
C ILE A 405 -10.42 -6.40 18.12
N THR A 406 -9.75 -7.32 18.78
CA THR A 406 -8.47 -7.03 19.44
C THR A 406 -7.35 -6.75 18.43
N PRO A 407 -6.28 -6.02 18.81
CA PRO A 407 -5.11 -5.83 17.95
C PRO A 407 -4.50 -7.14 17.44
N VAL A 408 -4.54 -8.21 18.26
CA VAL A 408 -4.07 -9.55 17.86
C VAL A 408 -4.94 -10.16 16.78
N GLU A 409 -6.25 -10.02 16.86
CA GLU A 409 -7.18 -10.50 15.83
C GLU A 409 -7.05 -9.71 14.53
N THR A 410 -6.84 -8.40 14.63
CA THR A 410 -6.52 -7.55 13.46
C THR A 410 -5.22 -8.01 12.80
N LEU A 411 -4.16 -8.24 13.59
CA LEU A 411 -2.89 -8.77 13.08
C LEU A 411 -3.08 -10.14 12.42
N ARG A 412 -3.85 -11.04 13.02
CA ARG A 412 -4.17 -12.35 12.41
C ARG A 412 -4.83 -12.19 11.05
N LYS A 413 -5.87 -11.37 10.93
CA LYS A 413 -6.53 -11.11 9.64
C LYS A 413 -5.56 -10.59 8.57
N VAL A 414 -4.63 -9.73 8.94
CA VAL A 414 -3.58 -9.24 8.02
C VAL A 414 -2.64 -10.37 7.61
N LEU A 415 -2.23 -11.23 8.56
CA LEU A 415 -1.34 -12.35 8.31
C LEU A 415 -2.01 -13.53 7.61
N ASP A 416 -3.35 -13.60 7.61
CA ASP A 416 -4.14 -14.61 6.89
C ASP A 416 -4.32 -14.29 5.39
N ASP A 417 -3.75 -13.17 4.92
CA ASP A 417 -3.71 -12.84 3.49
C ASP A 417 -2.96 -13.93 2.70
N GLU A 418 -3.45 -14.24 1.51
CA GLU A 418 -2.90 -15.28 0.60
C GLU A 418 -1.42 -15.07 0.26
N ASN A 419 -0.93 -13.83 0.29
CA ASN A 419 0.48 -13.50 0.06
C ASN A 419 1.42 -14.17 1.09
N TYR A 420 0.90 -14.57 2.24
CA TYR A 420 1.66 -15.25 3.31
C TYR A 420 1.49 -16.77 3.32
N ASP A 421 0.72 -17.38 2.39
CA ASP A 421 0.46 -18.82 2.35
C ASP A 421 1.75 -19.65 2.28
N SER A 422 2.69 -19.25 1.44
CA SER A 422 3.99 -19.93 1.32
C SER A 422 4.77 -19.94 2.64
N ILE A 423 4.68 -18.83 3.41
CA ILE A 423 5.35 -18.72 4.72
C ILE A 423 4.62 -19.56 5.75
N ARG A 424 3.29 -19.57 5.77
CA ARG A 424 2.49 -20.42 6.66
C ARG A 424 2.78 -21.92 6.42
N THR A 425 2.81 -22.33 5.17
CA THR A 425 3.16 -23.71 4.79
C THR A 425 4.56 -24.08 5.27
N LEU A 426 5.55 -23.21 5.05
CA LEU A 426 6.91 -23.42 5.54
C LEU A 426 6.97 -23.56 7.06
N LEU A 427 6.29 -22.67 7.80
CA LEU A 427 6.24 -22.71 9.26
C LEU A 427 5.59 -24.01 9.77
N SER A 428 4.51 -24.48 9.14
CA SER A 428 3.85 -25.74 9.52
C SER A 428 4.78 -26.95 9.35
N ILE A 429 5.56 -26.99 8.27
CA ILE A 429 6.56 -28.04 8.03
C ILE A 429 7.66 -28.01 9.09
N LEU A 430 8.16 -26.81 9.43
CA LEU A 430 9.21 -26.65 10.43
C LEU A 430 8.75 -26.99 11.86
N VAL A 431 7.50 -26.71 12.18
CA VAL A 431 6.90 -27.04 13.50
C VAL A 431 6.69 -28.56 13.63
N ASN A 432 6.23 -29.20 12.57
CA ASN A 432 5.99 -30.67 12.58
C ASN A 432 7.31 -31.46 12.67
N LYS A 433 8.38 -31.03 11.98
CA LYS A 433 9.72 -31.63 12.11
C LYS A 433 10.37 -31.49 13.50
N LYS A 434 9.85 -30.63 14.38
CA LYS A 434 10.32 -30.51 15.76
C LYS A 434 9.57 -31.44 16.73
N LYS A 435 8.47 -32.07 16.28
CA LYS A 435 7.67 -33.00 17.10
C LYS A 435 8.06 -34.46 16.88
N GLU A 436 8.81 -34.73 15.81
CA GLU A 436 9.53 -35.98 15.54
C GLU A 436 10.97 -35.90 16.11
#